data_00b75aa2b6cc86e5fe0b5995eb0cae1f
#
_entry.id   00b75aa2b6cc86e5fe0b5995eb0cae1f
#
_cell.length_a   1.000
_cell.length_b   1.000
_cell.length_c   1.000
_cell.angle_alpha   90.00
_cell.angle_beta   90.00
_cell.angle_gamma   90.00
#
_symmetry.space_group_name_H-M   'P 1'
#
loop_
_entity.id
_entity.type
_entity.pdbx_description
1 polymer ?
#
loop_
_entity_poly.entity_id
_entity_poly.type
_entity_poly.pdbx_seq_one_letter_code
_entity_poly.pdbx_strand_id
1 'polypeptide(L)'
;MSNKETMLVQKISDGTVIDHIAAGKALSVLRLLGNPQNRGVTVALVANVGSSKLGKKDILKVEGVELTDEQIQRLALIAPLASVNIIRSYRVSEKRNAVPPETVRGVLACTGATCVSVREKDSVTSVFSLVSSSPLVYQCKYCGRDLTEQEISSQLG
;
A
#
# COMPACT_ATOMS: atom_id res chain seq x y z
N MET A 1 -17.00 -9.21 -10.93
CA MET A 1 -17.55 -8.88 -12.22
C MET A 1 -18.45 -7.64 -12.12
N SER A 2 -18.19 -6.65 -12.87
CA SER A 2 -18.99 -5.45 -12.78
C SER A 2 -20.02 -5.42 -13.93
N ASN A 3 -21.20 -5.05 -13.57
CA ASN A 3 -22.22 -4.71 -14.51
C ASN A 3 -22.07 -3.22 -14.84
N LYS A 4 -22.20 -2.84 -16.08
CA LYS A 4 -22.08 -1.45 -16.50
C LYS A 4 -23.03 -0.53 -15.73
N GLU A 5 -24.20 -1.02 -15.42
CA GLU A 5 -25.23 -0.25 -14.70
C GLU A 5 -24.85 0.01 -13.25
N THR A 6 -23.92 -0.75 -12.69
CA THR A 6 -23.51 -0.62 -11.30
C THR A 6 -22.10 -0.04 -11.14
N MET A 7 -21.49 0.41 -12.22
CA MET A 7 -20.19 1.03 -12.14
C MET A 7 -20.28 2.41 -11.49
N LEU A 8 -19.53 2.58 -10.38
CA LEU A 8 -19.51 3.84 -9.64
C LEU A 8 -18.58 4.87 -10.28
N VAL A 9 -17.55 4.41 -10.99
CA VAL A 9 -16.59 5.27 -11.68
C VAL A 9 -16.31 4.71 -13.07
N GLN A 10 -15.98 5.60 -14.00
CA GLN A 10 -15.67 5.21 -15.36
C GLN A 10 -14.32 4.51 -15.45
N LYS A 11 -14.14 3.75 -16.52
CA LYS A 11 -12.82 3.17 -16.84
C LYS A 11 -11.86 4.29 -17.20
N ILE A 12 -10.60 4.09 -16.82
CA ILE A 12 -9.54 5.01 -17.22
C ILE A 12 -8.83 4.48 -18.47
N SER A 13 -8.34 5.40 -19.30
CA SER A 13 -7.60 5.00 -20.50
C SER A 13 -6.19 4.54 -20.17
N ASP A 14 -5.54 5.28 -19.28
CA ASP A 14 -4.14 5.03 -18.88
C ASP A 14 -3.99 5.37 -17.42
N GLY A 15 -3.18 4.62 -16.71
CA GLY A 15 -2.91 4.87 -15.31
C GLY A 15 -2.85 3.59 -14.50
N THR A 16 -3.21 3.70 -13.23
CA THR A 16 -3.13 2.58 -12.30
C THR A 16 -4.46 2.39 -11.58
N VAL A 17 -4.88 1.14 -11.45
CA VAL A 17 -6.03 0.75 -10.61
C VAL A 17 -5.50 -0.16 -9.51
N ILE A 18 -5.66 0.27 -8.27
CA ILE A 18 -5.28 -0.53 -7.10
C ILE A 18 -6.57 -1.10 -6.53
N ASP A 19 -6.70 -2.41 -6.59
CA ASP A 19 -7.87 -3.14 -6.10
C ASP A 19 -7.51 -3.96 -4.88
N HIS A 20 -8.51 -4.49 -4.18
CA HIS A 20 -8.35 -5.34 -3.01
C HIS A 20 -7.56 -4.66 -1.88
N ILE A 21 -7.72 -3.34 -1.75
CA ILE A 21 -7.22 -2.61 -0.61
C ILE A 21 -8.15 -2.92 0.57
N ALA A 22 -7.58 -3.25 1.71
CA ALA A 22 -8.39 -3.49 2.91
C ALA A 22 -9.26 -2.27 3.21
N ALA A 23 -10.53 -2.51 3.54
CA ALA A 23 -11.48 -1.43 3.79
C ALA A 23 -10.95 -0.44 4.83
N GLY A 24 -10.99 0.85 4.49
CA GLY A 24 -10.50 1.92 5.34
C GLY A 24 -9.07 2.33 5.08
N LYS A 25 -8.35 1.67 4.17
CA LYS A 25 -6.94 1.96 3.90
C LYS A 25 -6.69 2.80 2.65
N ALA A 26 -7.72 3.10 1.86
CA ALA A 26 -7.54 3.81 0.58
C ALA A 26 -6.89 5.18 0.75
N LEU A 27 -7.27 5.92 1.78
CA LEU A 27 -6.68 7.24 2.03
C LEU A 27 -5.21 7.14 2.43
N SER A 28 -4.84 6.11 3.16
CA SER A 28 -3.43 5.86 3.49
C SER A 28 -2.63 5.54 2.25
N VAL A 29 -3.20 4.75 1.34
CA VAL A 29 -2.56 4.45 0.06
C VAL A 29 -2.39 5.72 -0.76
N LEU A 30 -3.42 6.56 -0.81
CA LEU A 30 -3.36 7.82 -1.55
C LEU A 30 -2.24 8.72 -1.01
N ARG A 31 -2.11 8.82 0.30
CA ARG A 31 -1.03 9.59 0.93
C ARG A 31 0.34 9.00 0.61
N LEU A 32 0.44 7.67 0.60
CA LEU A 32 1.67 6.99 0.22
C LEU A 32 2.12 7.36 -1.19
N LEU A 33 1.17 7.57 -2.09
CA LEU A 33 1.46 7.98 -3.47
C LEU A 33 1.74 9.48 -3.61
N GLY A 34 1.80 10.21 -2.50
CA GLY A 34 2.10 11.64 -2.49
C GLY A 34 0.93 12.52 -2.86
N ASN A 35 -0.30 12.06 -2.66
CA ASN A 35 -1.52 12.82 -2.94
C ASN A 35 -1.49 13.41 -4.37
N PRO A 36 -1.48 12.57 -5.38
CA PRO A 36 -1.32 13.04 -6.77
C PRO A 36 -2.42 14.02 -7.20
N GLN A 37 -3.59 13.97 -6.58
CA GLN A 37 -4.67 14.92 -6.87
C GLN A 37 -4.27 16.38 -6.59
N ASN A 38 -3.31 16.60 -5.69
CA ASN A 38 -2.82 17.95 -5.39
C ASN A 38 -1.98 18.54 -6.54
N ARG A 39 -1.58 17.69 -7.49
CA ARG A 39 -0.85 18.11 -8.68
C ARG A 39 -1.71 18.07 -9.93
N GLY A 40 -3.03 18.03 -9.77
CA GLY A 40 -3.96 18.03 -10.88
C GLY A 40 -4.22 16.65 -11.50
N VAL A 41 -3.78 15.59 -10.87
CA VAL A 41 -4.04 14.23 -11.35
C VAL A 41 -5.45 13.81 -10.95
N THR A 42 -6.19 13.24 -11.89
CA THR A 42 -7.53 12.73 -11.61
C THR A 42 -7.43 11.43 -10.81
N VAL A 43 -8.11 11.41 -9.67
CA VAL A 43 -8.13 10.26 -8.76
C VAL A 43 -9.58 9.91 -8.45
N ALA A 44 -9.90 8.62 -8.51
CA ALA A 44 -11.19 8.10 -8.07
C ALA A 44 -10.96 7.09 -6.94
N LEU A 45 -11.67 7.28 -5.84
CA LEU A 45 -11.56 6.43 -4.68
C LEU A 45 -12.94 5.88 -4.34
N VAL A 46 -13.05 4.57 -4.21
CA VAL A 46 -14.29 3.92 -3.79
C VAL A 46 -13.99 3.11 -2.54
N ALA A 47 -14.72 3.40 -1.48
CA ALA A 47 -14.48 2.76 -0.19
C ALA A 47 -15.64 1.86 0.20
N ASN A 48 -15.31 0.76 0.90
CA ASN A 48 -16.28 -0.15 1.51
C ASN A 48 -17.23 -0.81 0.50
N VAL A 49 -16.71 -1.20 -0.65
CA VAL A 49 -17.49 -1.96 -1.63
C VAL A 49 -17.42 -3.44 -1.34
N GLY A 50 -18.44 -4.19 -1.76
CA GLY A 50 -18.47 -5.63 -1.55
C GLY A 50 -17.33 -6.35 -2.24
N SER A 51 -16.75 -7.32 -1.56
CA SER A 51 -15.65 -8.13 -2.10
C SER A 51 -15.82 -9.56 -1.65
N SER A 52 -15.80 -10.49 -2.59
CA SER A 52 -15.86 -11.92 -2.27
C SER A 52 -14.58 -12.38 -1.56
N LYS A 53 -13.46 -11.72 -1.83
CA LYS A 53 -12.16 -12.08 -1.26
C LYS A 53 -11.96 -11.50 0.14
N LEU A 54 -12.42 -10.27 0.40
CA LEU A 54 -12.14 -9.54 1.64
C LEU A 54 -13.38 -9.18 2.46
N GLY A 55 -14.58 -9.49 1.97
CA GLY A 55 -15.83 -9.01 2.55
C GLY A 55 -16.12 -7.58 2.09
N LYS A 56 -15.28 -6.63 2.49
CA LYS A 56 -15.29 -5.26 2.02
C LYS A 56 -13.90 -4.87 1.54
N LYS A 57 -13.84 -4.00 0.55
CA LYS A 57 -12.58 -3.52 0.00
C LYS A 57 -12.68 -2.07 -0.42
N ASP A 58 -11.53 -1.43 -0.59
CA ASP A 58 -11.42 -0.12 -1.23
C ASP A 58 -10.75 -0.30 -2.58
N ILE A 59 -11.05 0.63 -3.49
CA ILE A 59 -10.44 0.67 -4.83
C ILE A 59 -9.96 2.09 -5.08
N LEU A 60 -8.76 2.21 -5.65
CA LEU A 60 -8.17 3.51 -6.00
C LEU A 60 -7.77 3.51 -7.46
N LYS A 61 -8.22 4.52 -8.21
CA LYS A 61 -7.84 4.72 -9.61
C LYS A 61 -7.09 6.03 -9.73
N VAL A 62 -5.92 5.99 -10.37
CA VAL A 62 -5.07 7.17 -10.56
C VAL A 62 -4.78 7.29 -12.04
N GLU A 63 -5.29 8.32 -12.69
CA GLU A 63 -5.12 8.50 -14.12
C GLU A 63 -3.72 8.99 -14.48
N GLY A 64 -3.16 8.42 -15.53
CA GLY A 64 -1.90 8.88 -16.11
C GLY A 64 -0.65 8.58 -15.29
N VAL A 65 -0.76 7.85 -14.19
CA VAL A 65 0.37 7.55 -13.32
C VAL A 65 0.54 6.05 -13.21
N GLU A 66 1.75 5.56 -13.47
CA GLU A 66 2.12 4.17 -13.25
C GLU A 66 3.02 4.10 -12.02
N LEU A 67 2.74 3.16 -11.13
CA LEU A 67 3.50 3.01 -9.89
C LEU A 67 4.88 2.43 -10.18
N THR A 68 5.87 2.92 -9.46
CA THR A 68 7.23 2.35 -9.49
C THR A 68 7.27 1.10 -8.62
N ASP A 69 8.31 0.29 -8.80
CA ASP A 69 8.52 -0.90 -7.97
C ASP A 69 8.62 -0.54 -6.48
N GLU A 70 9.29 0.56 -6.17
CA GLU A 70 9.41 1.03 -4.79
C GLU A 70 8.05 1.36 -4.19
N GLN A 71 7.20 2.03 -4.96
CA GLN A 71 5.85 2.37 -4.51
C GLN A 71 5.01 1.12 -4.27
N ILE A 72 5.15 0.11 -5.12
CA ILE A 72 4.43 -1.15 -4.96
C ILE A 72 4.92 -1.90 -3.71
N GLN A 73 6.21 -1.88 -3.44
CA GLN A 73 6.76 -2.48 -2.22
C GLN A 73 6.21 -1.79 -0.97
N ARG A 74 6.16 -0.47 -0.97
CA ARG A 74 5.60 0.29 0.15
C ARG A 74 4.10 0.07 0.29
N LEU A 75 3.40 -0.04 -0.83
CA LEU A 75 1.97 -0.37 -0.83
C LEU A 75 1.72 -1.67 -0.09
N ALA A 76 2.58 -2.66 -0.28
CA ALA A 76 2.43 -3.95 0.38
C ALA A 76 2.49 -3.87 1.91
N LEU A 77 3.11 -2.82 2.45
CA LEU A 77 3.18 -2.61 3.89
C LEU A 77 1.90 -2.00 4.46
N ILE A 78 1.04 -1.45 3.61
CA ILE A 78 -0.26 -0.88 4.02
C ILE A 78 -1.39 -1.80 3.59
N ALA A 79 -1.30 -2.35 2.38
CA ALA A 79 -2.35 -3.16 1.78
C ALA A 79 -1.74 -4.44 1.21
N PRO A 80 -1.41 -5.42 2.05
CA PRO A 80 -0.67 -6.62 1.62
C PRO A 80 -1.44 -7.54 0.68
N LEU A 81 -2.77 -7.36 0.55
CA LEU A 81 -3.59 -8.15 -0.36
C LEU A 81 -3.95 -7.41 -1.64
N ALA A 82 -3.43 -6.21 -1.81
CA ALA A 82 -3.78 -5.35 -2.95
C ALA A 82 -3.24 -5.91 -4.25
N SER A 83 -3.97 -5.67 -5.33
CA SER A 83 -3.51 -5.92 -6.68
C SER A 83 -3.37 -4.58 -7.41
N VAL A 84 -2.28 -4.44 -8.15
CA VAL A 84 -1.95 -3.24 -8.90
C VAL A 84 -2.10 -3.56 -10.38
N ASN A 85 -3.02 -2.87 -11.05
CA ASN A 85 -3.29 -3.06 -12.45
C ASN A 85 -2.85 -1.82 -13.21
N ILE A 86 -1.89 -1.99 -14.11
CA ILE A 86 -1.46 -0.91 -14.97
C ILE A 86 -2.34 -0.91 -16.21
N ILE A 87 -3.00 0.21 -16.44
CA ILE A 87 -3.96 0.35 -17.55
C ILE A 87 -3.30 1.15 -18.66
N ARG A 88 -3.38 0.63 -19.88
CA ARG A 88 -2.93 1.30 -21.10
C ARG A 88 -3.95 1.04 -22.18
N SER A 89 -4.43 2.09 -22.82
CA SER A 89 -5.45 2.01 -23.88
C SER A 89 -6.68 1.23 -23.42
N TYR A 90 -7.17 1.56 -22.21
CA TYR A 90 -8.36 0.96 -21.59
C TYR A 90 -8.23 -0.51 -21.26
N ARG A 91 -7.03 -1.07 -21.30
CA ARG A 91 -6.80 -2.50 -21.03
C ARG A 91 -5.77 -2.68 -19.93
N VAL A 92 -5.92 -3.76 -19.18
CA VAL A 92 -4.91 -4.15 -18.20
C VAL A 92 -3.68 -4.62 -18.97
N SER A 93 -2.63 -3.80 -18.92
CA SER A 93 -1.36 -4.11 -19.57
C SER A 93 -0.47 -4.97 -18.66
N GLU A 94 -0.54 -4.72 -17.36
CA GLU A 94 0.27 -5.41 -16.37
C GLU A 94 -0.54 -5.57 -15.10
N LYS A 95 -0.44 -6.73 -14.46
CA LYS A 95 -1.07 -6.96 -13.17
C LYS A 95 -0.01 -7.45 -12.20
N ARG A 96 0.11 -6.78 -11.06
CA ARG A 96 1.08 -7.12 -10.03
C ARG A 96 0.38 -7.19 -8.69
N ASN A 97 0.79 -8.14 -7.87
CA ASN A 97 0.28 -8.23 -6.51
C ASN A 97 1.24 -7.54 -5.56
N ALA A 98 0.69 -6.83 -4.58
CA ALA A 98 1.48 -6.27 -3.50
C ALA A 98 1.87 -7.42 -2.57
N VAL A 99 3.16 -7.71 -2.47
CA VAL A 99 3.68 -8.78 -1.63
C VAL A 99 4.61 -8.17 -0.60
N PRO A 100 4.31 -8.33 0.71
CA PRO A 100 5.19 -7.80 1.75
C PRO A 100 6.59 -8.42 1.62
N PRO A 101 7.64 -7.60 1.54
CA PRO A 101 8.99 -8.13 1.43
C PRO A 101 9.45 -8.80 2.73
N GLU A 102 10.35 -9.78 2.63
CA GLU A 102 10.86 -10.47 3.80
C GLU A 102 11.68 -9.56 4.69
N THR A 103 12.36 -8.58 4.10
CA THR A 103 13.22 -7.63 4.83
C THR A 103 12.92 -6.22 4.36
N VAL A 104 12.81 -5.31 5.32
CA VAL A 104 12.58 -3.87 5.06
C VAL A 104 13.71 -3.10 5.71
N ARG A 105 14.43 -2.29 4.91
CA ARG A 105 15.57 -1.50 5.36
C ARG A 105 15.32 -0.02 5.19
N GLY A 106 15.51 0.75 6.26
CA GLY A 106 15.48 2.21 6.19
C GLY A 106 14.12 2.83 5.93
N VAL A 107 13.04 2.06 6.02
CA VAL A 107 11.68 2.53 5.74
C VAL A 107 10.86 2.62 7.03
N LEU A 108 10.94 1.59 7.86
CA LEU A 108 10.19 1.52 9.11
C LEU A 108 11.07 1.94 10.28
N ALA A 109 10.49 2.60 11.26
CA ALA A 109 11.17 2.99 12.49
C ALA A 109 10.71 2.11 13.64
N CYS A 110 11.67 1.66 14.46
CA CYS A 110 11.36 0.92 15.67
C CYS A 110 10.64 1.83 16.67
N THR A 111 9.69 1.28 17.40
CA THR A 111 8.95 2.01 18.44
C THR A 111 9.64 1.92 19.81
N GLY A 112 10.72 1.15 19.92
CA GLY A 112 11.49 1.03 21.15
C GLY A 112 12.43 2.21 21.36
N ALA A 113 12.21 3.01 22.40
CA ALA A 113 12.98 4.22 22.65
C ALA A 113 14.47 3.95 22.89
N THR A 114 14.83 2.75 23.35
CA THR A 114 16.21 2.38 23.66
C THR A 114 16.87 1.57 22.55
N CYS A 115 16.15 1.29 21.45
CA CYS A 115 16.73 0.55 20.33
C CYS A 115 17.86 1.34 19.67
N VAL A 116 18.96 0.68 19.33
CA VAL A 116 20.11 1.33 18.72
C VAL A 116 19.75 1.97 17.39
N SER A 117 18.81 1.41 16.65
CA SER A 117 18.34 1.98 15.37
C SER A 117 17.59 3.29 15.56
N VAL A 118 17.08 3.55 16.76
CA VAL A 118 16.41 4.81 17.11
C VAL A 118 17.42 5.81 17.68
N ARG A 119 18.25 5.37 18.63
CA ARG A 119 19.23 6.24 19.28
C ARG A 119 20.34 6.69 18.33
N GLU A 120 20.73 5.81 17.39
CA GLU A 120 21.80 6.07 16.43
C GLU A 120 21.26 6.13 15.00
N LYS A 121 20.09 6.69 14.82
CA LYS A 121 19.37 6.65 13.52
C LYS A 121 20.17 7.29 12.38
N ASP A 122 21.09 8.18 12.66
CA ASP A 122 21.89 8.83 11.63
C ASP A 122 23.03 7.93 11.12
N SER A 123 23.39 6.90 11.87
CA SER A 123 24.47 5.99 11.49
C SER A 123 24.03 4.53 11.43
N VAL A 124 22.85 4.19 11.95
CA VAL A 124 22.32 2.83 11.94
C VAL A 124 21.01 2.79 11.15
N THR A 125 21.03 2.07 10.04
CA THR A 125 19.83 1.88 9.21
C THR A 125 18.92 0.85 9.85
N SER A 126 17.64 1.17 10.00
CA SER A 126 16.65 0.24 10.52
C SER A 126 16.50 -0.97 9.61
N VAL A 127 16.35 -2.14 10.22
CA VAL A 127 16.13 -3.40 9.50
C VAL A 127 15.03 -4.18 10.21
N PHE A 128 14.03 -4.56 9.45
CA PHE A 128 12.88 -5.32 9.93
C PHE A 128 12.71 -6.59 9.13
N SER A 129 12.32 -7.66 9.79
CA SER A 129 12.01 -8.93 9.15
C SER A 129 10.52 -9.22 9.25
N LEU A 130 9.96 -9.76 8.18
CA LEU A 130 8.56 -10.17 8.15
C LEU A 130 8.34 -11.35 9.08
N VAL A 131 7.38 -11.20 10.00
CA VAL A 131 6.97 -12.26 10.92
C VAL A 131 5.65 -12.89 10.47
N SER A 132 4.72 -12.04 10.05
CA SER A 132 3.40 -12.47 9.60
C SER A 132 2.89 -11.51 8.54
N SER A 133 2.17 -12.03 7.55
CA SER A 133 1.56 -11.20 6.52
C SER A 133 0.06 -10.95 6.75
N SER A 134 -0.58 -11.74 7.63
CA SER A 134 -1.99 -11.55 7.93
C SER A 134 -2.29 -12.00 9.36
N PRO A 135 -2.35 -11.07 10.32
CA PRO A 135 -2.07 -9.64 10.21
C PRO A 135 -0.61 -9.36 9.90
N LEU A 136 -0.35 -8.20 9.31
CA LEU A 136 1.01 -7.82 8.97
C LEU A 136 1.81 -7.48 10.23
N VAL A 137 2.93 -8.16 10.43
CA VAL A 137 3.83 -7.94 11.57
C VAL A 137 5.27 -8.01 11.09
N TYR A 138 6.04 -7.00 11.44
CA TYR A 138 7.49 -6.97 11.21
C TYR A 138 8.24 -6.87 12.54
N GLN A 139 9.40 -7.47 12.59
CA GLN A 139 10.22 -7.50 13.81
C GLN A 139 11.52 -6.75 13.57
N CYS A 140 11.86 -5.86 14.51
CA CYS A 140 13.13 -5.16 14.49
C CYS A 140 14.29 -6.15 14.66
N LYS A 141 15.25 -6.09 13.76
CA LYS A 141 16.42 -6.99 13.79
C LYS A 141 17.38 -6.66 14.92
N TYR A 142 17.34 -5.45 15.45
CA TYR A 142 18.25 -5.02 16.50
C TYR A 142 17.74 -5.35 17.90
N CYS A 143 16.49 -5.02 18.20
CA CYS A 143 15.96 -5.20 19.56
C CYS A 143 14.89 -6.29 19.67
N GLY A 144 14.41 -6.82 18.55
CA GLY A 144 13.41 -7.88 18.56
C GLY A 144 11.98 -7.43 18.79
N ARG A 145 11.72 -6.14 18.88
CA ARG A 145 10.37 -5.63 19.06
C ARG A 145 9.56 -5.80 17.77
N ASP A 146 8.30 -6.21 17.94
CA ASP A 146 7.38 -6.33 16.82
C ASP A 146 6.69 -4.99 16.53
N LEU A 147 6.47 -4.70 15.24
CA LEU A 147 5.59 -3.64 14.79
C LEU A 147 4.28 -4.26 14.34
N THR A 148 3.18 -3.75 14.89
CA THR A 148 1.84 -4.17 14.48
C THR A 148 1.45 -3.54 13.15
N GLU A 149 0.41 -4.09 12.53
CA GLU A 149 -0.12 -3.55 11.28
C GLU A 149 -0.47 -2.07 11.40
N GLN A 150 -1.07 -1.68 12.52
CA GLN A 150 -1.44 -0.28 12.75
C GLN A 150 -0.21 0.63 12.89
N GLU A 151 0.81 0.17 13.61
CA GLU A 151 2.05 0.93 13.77
C GLU A 151 2.76 1.12 12.44
N ILE A 152 2.74 0.09 11.60
CA ILE A 152 3.33 0.17 10.25
C ILE A 152 2.57 1.18 9.39
N SER A 153 1.25 1.06 9.35
CA SER A 153 0.41 1.98 8.57
C SER A 153 0.57 3.43 8.98
N SER A 154 0.65 3.69 10.28
CA SER A 154 0.75 5.05 10.79
C SER A 154 2.06 5.72 10.41
N GLN A 155 3.11 4.95 10.14
CA GLN A 155 4.40 5.50 9.72
C GLN A 155 4.41 5.85 8.22
N LEU A 156 3.61 5.18 7.41
CA LEU A 156 3.69 5.25 5.95
C LEU A 156 2.55 6.04 5.31
N GLY A 157 1.42 6.07 5.91
CA GLY A 157 0.24 6.76 5.38
C GLY A 157 -0.43 7.65 6.41
#